data_9460547cc7533d94017a5438fc5383bb
#
_entry.id   9460547cc7533d94017a5438fc5383bb
#
_cell.length_a   1.000
_cell.length_b   1.000
_cell.length_c   1.000
_cell.angle_alpha   90.00
_cell.angle_beta   90.00
_cell.angle_gamma   90.00
#
_symmetry.space_group_name_H-M   'P 1'
#
loop_
_entity.id
_entity.type
_entity.pdbx_description
1 polymer ?
#
loop_
_entity_poly.entity_id
_entity_poly.type
_entity_poly.pdbx_seq_one_letter_code
_entity_poly.pdbx_strand_id
1 'polypeptide(L)'
;MNSLEYFNKGIFASPEALEKLKSAETARLILISDTHGNVDTIIDILGREGKKSDAVLFSGDGLADFLNYITISQYEKELMECIPPVAALVMGNCDSKKYVLNLDAGKTGADFGFKKNPERYLEFFEFIFLEVCRKKILLTHGHEFYVDFELNTILNFARQQDCSVAVFGHTHVPLIKEANGIFLVNPGSVSRPRMG
;
A
#
# COMPACT_ATOMS: atom_id res chain seq x y z
N MET A 1 7.29 5.01 13.44
CA MET A 1 8.19 4.48 12.38
C MET A 1 7.83 3.02 12.14
N ASN A 2 7.77 2.60 10.89
CA ASN A 2 7.54 1.20 10.53
C ASN A 2 8.87 0.44 10.61
N SER A 3 8.92 -0.66 11.38
CA SER A 3 10.14 -1.48 11.51
C SER A 3 10.31 -2.46 10.36
N LEU A 4 9.29 -2.64 9.50
CA LEU A 4 9.21 -3.64 8.44
C LEU A 4 9.37 -5.11 8.91
N GLU A 5 9.42 -5.36 10.22
CA GLU A 5 9.58 -6.70 10.79
C GLU A 5 8.31 -7.53 10.66
N TYR A 6 7.16 -6.88 10.78
CA TYR A 6 5.86 -7.53 10.72
C TYR A 6 5.27 -7.38 9.33
N PHE A 7 5.04 -8.50 8.68
CA PHE A 7 4.33 -8.57 7.40
C PHE A 7 3.29 -9.66 7.45
N ASN A 8 2.06 -9.31 7.12
CA ASN A 8 0.95 -10.25 7.02
C ASN A 8 -0.02 -9.80 5.93
N LYS A 9 -0.31 -10.67 4.97
CA LYS A 9 -1.32 -10.45 3.93
C LYS A 9 -1.24 -9.09 3.23
N GLY A 10 -0.02 -8.65 2.87
CA GLY A 10 0.18 -7.36 2.21
C GLY A 10 0.31 -6.15 3.15
N ILE A 11 0.32 -6.35 4.47
CA ILE A 11 0.43 -5.26 5.44
C ILE A 11 1.77 -5.34 6.17
N PHE A 12 2.56 -4.25 6.09
CA PHE A 12 3.73 -4.02 6.94
C PHE A 12 3.32 -3.10 8.09
N ALA A 13 3.14 -3.67 9.27
CA ALA A 13 2.80 -2.92 10.47
C ALA A 13 2.95 -3.78 11.72
N SER A 14 3.33 -3.18 12.85
CA SER A 14 3.23 -3.87 14.12
C SER A 14 1.76 -3.99 14.58
N PRO A 15 1.43 -4.99 15.43
CA PRO A 15 0.09 -5.10 16.01
C PRO A 15 -0.37 -3.82 16.72
N GLU A 16 0.56 -3.14 17.42
CA GLU A 16 0.28 -1.90 18.14
C GLU A 16 -0.03 -0.74 17.18
N ALA A 17 0.67 -0.68 16.02
CA ALA A 17 0.40 0.33 15.00
C ALA A 17 -0.98 0.14 14.37
N LEU A 18 -1.39 -1.11 14.12
CA LEU A 18 -2.72 -1.44 13.60
C LEU A 18 -3.81 -1.10 14.61
N GLU A 19 -3.63 -1.44 15.87
CA GLU A 19 -4.63 -1.12 16.90
C GLU A 19 -4.75 0.39 17.14
N LYS A 20 -3.63 1.12 17.09
CA LYS A 20 -3.63 2.59 17.15
C LYS A 20 -4.40 3.18 15.96
N LEU A 21 -4.15 2.71 14.74
CA LEU A 21 -4.83 3.19 13.54
C LEU A 21 -6.33 2.90 13.59
N LYS A 22 -6.72 1.72 14.06
CA LYS A 22 -8.11 1.29 14.23
C LYS A 22 -8.86 2.14 15.23
N SER A 23 -8.26 2.41 16.40
CA SER A 23 -8.91 3.11 17.53
C SER A 23 -8.85 4.63 17.43
N ALA A 24 -8.04 5.20 16.54
CA ALA A 24 -7.89 6.64 16.36
C ALA A 24 -9.22 7.34 16.05
N GLU A 25 -9.34 8.61 16.44
CA GLU A 25 -10.48 9.45 16.04
C GLU A 25 -10.31 9.99 14.62
N THR A 26 -9.08 10.30 14.24
CA THR A 26 -8.70 10.78 12.90
C THR A 26 -7.42 10.10 12.47
N ALA A 27 -7.24 9.92 11.16
CA ALA A 27 -6.01 9.39 10.59
C ALA A 27 -5.71 10.07 9.25
N ARG A 28 -4.44 10.28 8.97
CA ARG A 28 -3.95 10.78 7.68
C ARG A 28 -3.42 9.61 6.86
N LEU A 29 -4.02 9.39 5.69
CA LEU A 29 -3.68 8.31 4.79
C LEU A 29 -3.03 8.86 3.52
N ILE A 30 -1.95 8.24 3.08
CA ILE A 30 -1.42 8.43 1.73
C ILE A 30 -2.01 7.33 0.84
N LEU A 31 -2.60 7.71 -0.28
CA LEU A 31 -3.10 6.77 -1.29
C LEU A 31 -2.22 6.87 -2.53
N ILE A 32 -1.66 5.74 -2.98
CA ILE A 32 -0.80 5.65 -4.17
C ILE A 32 -1.28 4.48 -5.02
N SER A 33 -1.25 4.64 -6.33
CA SER A 33 -1.57 3.59 -7.29
C SER A 33 -0.78 3.76 -8.59
N ASP A 34 -0.62 2.67 -9.32
CA ASP A 34 -0.23 2.68 -10.73
C ASP A 34 1.09 3.42 -10.98
N THR A 35 2.16 3.00 -10.28
CA THR A 35 3.52 3.59 -10.40
C THR A 35 4.28 3.10 -11.63
N HIS A 36 3.98 1.89 -12.13
CA HIS A 36 4.47 1.34 -13.39
C HIS A 36 5.96 1.55 -13.68
N GLY A 37 6.83 1.20 -12.74
CA GLY A 37 8.28 1.30 -12.85
C GLY A 37 8.87 2.62 -12.34
N ASN A 38 8.08 3.47 -11.65
CA ASN A 38 8.52 4.78 -11.19
C ASN A 38 8.68 4.83 -9.65
N VAL A 39 9.77 4.29 -9.15
CA VAL A 39 10.11 4.32 -7.71
C VAL A 39 10.39 5.75 -7.22
N ASP A 40 10.92 6.64 -8.07
CA ASP A 40 11.26 8.02 -7.69
C ASP A 40 10.02 8.79 -7.22
N THR A 41 8.86 8.52 -7.82
CA THR A 41 7.60 9.14 -7.39
C THR A 41 7.20 8.68 -5.98
N ILE A 42 7.44 7.42 -5.63
CA ILE A 42 7.19 6.93 -4.26
C ILE A 42 8.13 7.61 -3.27
N ILE A 43 9.43 7.73 -3.63
CA ILE A 43 10.44 8.43 -2.83
C ILE A 43 9.99 9.87 -2.57
N ASP A 44 9.55 10.58 -3.61
CA ASP A 44 9.12 11.97 -3.51
C ASP A 44 7.86 12.14 -2.66
N ILE A 45 6.84 11.30 -2.86
CA ILE A 45 5.59 11.35 -2.08
C ILE A 45 5.84 11.03 -0.60
N LEU A 46 6.52 9.92 -0.32
CA LEU A 46 6.79 9.51 1.06
C LEU A 46 7.77 10.47 1.74
N GLY A 47 8.75 11.01 1.03
CA GLY A 47 9.66 12.02 1.54
C GLY A 47 8.94 13.27 2.04
N ARG A 48 7.92 13.73 1.33
CA ARG A 48 7.13 14.92 1.68
C ARG A 48 6.07 14.65 2.75
N GLU A 49 5.38 13.51 2.69
CA GLU A 49 4.16 13.28 3.44
C GLU A 49 4.24 12.12 4.43
N GLY A 50 5.21 11.21 4.27
CA GLY A 50 5.25 9.95 5.01
C GLY A 50 5.34 10.12 6.52
N LYS A 51 6.24 11.00 7.01
CA LYS A 51 6.41 11.28 8.45
C LYS A 51 5.17 11.90 9.12
N LYS A 52 4.27 12.47 8.34
CA LYS A 52 3.04 13.14 8.82
C LYS A 52 1.81 12.23 8.72
N SER A 53 1.98 11.03 8.18
CA SER A 53 0.87 10.12 7.86
C SER A 53 0.87 8.90 8.76
N ASP A 54 -0.32 8.41 9.06
CA ASP A 54 -0.54 7.22 9.90
C ASP A 54 -0.45 5.94 9.07
N ALA A 55 -0.83 6.00 7.80
CA ALA A 55 -0.71 4.87 6.88
C ALA A 55 -0.48 5.29 5.43
N VAL A 56 0.13 4.38 4.65
CA VAL A 56 0.14 4.40 3.19
C VAL A 56 -0.62 3.19 2.66
N LEU A 57 -1.56 3.44 1.73
CA LEU A 57 -2.34 2.43 1.03
C LEU A 57 -1.91 2.42 -0.43
N PHE A 58 -1.38 1.30 -0.90
CA PHE A 58 -0.90 1.11 -2.26
C PHE A 58 -1.83 0.16 -3.02
N SER A 59 -2.53 0.68 -4.02
CA SER A 59 -3.58 -0.06 -4.74
C SER A 59 -3.10 -0.77 -6.01
N GLY A 60 -1.84 -1.18 -6.07
CA GLY A 60 -1.32 -2.07 -7.11
C GLY A 60 -0.74 -1.38 -8.34
N ASP A 61 -0.31 -2.22 -9.29
CA ASP A 61 0.41 -1.88 -10.53
C ASP A 61 1.70 -1.09 -10.27
N GLY A 62 2.60 -1.76 -9.51
CA GLY A 62 3.91 -1.24 -9.12
C GLY A 62 4.38 -1.76 -7.76
N LEU A 63 3.95 -2.95 -7.34
CA LEU A 63 4.47 -3.57 -6.10
C LEU A 63 6.00 -3.66 -6.12
N ALA A 64 6.60 -3.95 -7.27
CA ALA A 64 8.06 -3.97 -7.42
C ALA A 64 8.69 -2.62 -7.07
N ASP A 65 8.05 -1.50 -7.42
CA ASP A 65 8.54 -0.15 -7.12
C ASP A 65 8.50 0.12 -5.62
N PHE A 66 7.38 -0.26 -4.97
CA PHE A 66 7.24 -0.09 -3.52
C PHE A 66 8.24 -0.96 -2.75
N LEU A 67 8.48 -2.20 -3.18
CA LEU A 67 9.48 -3.09 -2.59
C LEU A 67 10.91 -2.62 -2.85
N ASN A 68 11.18 -2.00 -4.01
CA ASN A 68 12.44 -1.32 -4.28
C ASN A 68 12.64 -0.13 -3.33
N TYR A 69 11.61 0.67 -3.09
CA TYR A 69 11.66 1.74 -2.08
C TYR A 69 12.02 1.18 -0.69
N ILE A 70 11.35 0.10 -0.25
CA ILE A 70 11.66 -0.58 1.01
C ILE A 70 13.12 -1.05 1.03
N THR A 71 13.62 -1.62 -0.07
CA THR A 71 15.01 -2.09 -0.17
C THR A 71 16.01 -0.94 -0.05
N ILE A 72 15.80 0.16 -0.77
CA ILE A 72 16.66 1.35 -0.71
C ILE A 72 16.63 1.96 0.70
N SER A 73 15.46 2.05 1.31
CA SER A 73 15.28 2.65 2.64
C SER A 73 16.05 1.93 3.75
N GLN A 74 16.43 0.67 3.56
CA GLN A 74 17.28 -0.05 4.54
C GLN A 74 18.71 0.50 4.63
N TYR A 75 19.18 1.16 3.57
CA TYR A 75 20.50 1.79 3.50
C TYR A 75 20.44 3.28 3.81
N GLU A 76 19.26 3.89 3.73
CA GLU A 76 19.04 5.31 3.89
C GLU A 76 18.02 5.57 5.02
N LYS A 77 18.54 5.91 6.21
CA LYS A 77 17.72 6.13 7.41
C LYS A 77 16.61 7.18 7.19
N GLU A 78 16.89 8.21 6.41
CA GLU A 78 15.92 9.27 6.11
C GLU A 78 14.71 8.74 5.35
N LEU A 79 14.92 7.84 4.38
CA LEU A 79 13.83 7.18 3.65
C LEU A 79 13.08 6.19 4.53
N MET A 80 13.78 5.42 5.37
CA MET A 80 13.14 4.51 6.32
C MET A 80 12.19 5.24 7.27
N GLU A 81 12.60 6.42 7.76
CA GLU A 81 11.77 7.26 8.63
C GLU A 81 10.53 7.82 7.94
N CYS A 82 10.52 7.85 6.60
CA CYS A 82 9.38 8.32 5.82
C CYS A 82 8.31 7.23 5.58
N ILE A 83 8.57 5.97 5.92
CA ILE A 83 7.55 4.92 5.82
C ILE A 83 6.56 5.10 6.98
N PRO A 84 5.26 5.33 6.71
CA PRO A 84 4.25 5.42 7.76
C PRO A 84 4.20 4.17 8.64
N PRO A 85 3.70 4.27 9.89
CA PRO A 85 3.59 3.12 10.81
C PRO A 85 2.86 1.92 10.22
N VAL A 86 1.91 2.15 9.31
CA VAL A 86 1.19 1.12 8.57
C VAL A 86 1.40 1.33 7.07
N ALA A 87 1.86 0.28 6.37
CA ALA A 87 1.90 0.25 4.92
C ALA A 87 1.10 -0.97 4.43
N ALA A 88 0.02 -0.72 3.71
CA ALA A 88 -0.90 -1.73 3.21
C ALA A 88 -0.87 -1.76 1.67
N LEU A 89 -0.56 -2.91 1.09
CA LEU A 89 -0.29 -3.07 -0.32
C LEU A 89 -1.11 -4.23 -0.90
N VAL A 90 -1.68 -4.02 -2.08
CA VAL A 90 -2.34 -5.06 -2.86
C VAL A 90 -1.70 -5.19 -4.23
N MET A 91 -1.88 -6.34 -4.88
CA MET A 91 -1.39 -6.53 -6.24
C MET A 91 -2.39 -5.98 -7.27
N GLY A 92 -1.85 -5.44 -8.37
CA GLY A 92 -2.59 -5.13 -9.57
C GLY A 92 -2.42 -6.20 -10.65
N ASN A 93 -3.03 -5.97 -11.81
CA ASN A 93 -2.94 -6.93 -12.92
C ASN A 93 -1.55 -6.99 -13.58
N CYS A 94 -0.70 -5.98 -13.37
CA CYS A 94 0.69 -5.99 -13.84
C CYS A 94 1.69 -6.50 -12.78
N ASP A 95 1.22 -6.84 -11.58
CA ASP A 95 2.07 -7.29 -10.49
C ASP A 95 2.16 -8.82 -10.39
N SER A 96 3.24 -9.31 -9.79
CA SER A 96 3.37 -10.71 -9.39
C SER A 96 2.74 -10.94 -8.02
N LYS A 97 2.18 -12.13 -7.81
CA LYS A 97 1.62 -12.52 -6.51
C LYS A 97 2.69 -12.72 -5.43
N LYS A 98 3.92 -13.07 -5.83
CA LYS A 98 5.00 -13.41 -4.91
C LYS A 98 6.25 -12.61 -5.22
N TYR A 99 6.88 -12.10 -4.17
CA TYR A 99 8.14 -11.38 -4.23
C TYR A 99 9.11 -11.91 -3.18
N VAL A 100 10.40 -11.66 -3.40
CA VAL A 100 11.46 -11.90 -2.41
C VAL A 100 11.98 -10.55 -1.94
N LEU A 101 11.99 -10.35 -0.63
CA LEU A 101 12.54 -9.15 -0.01
C LEU A 101 13.71 -9.52 0.91
N ASN A 102 14.86 -8.91 0.68
CA ASN A 102 16.04 -9.03 1.53
C ASN A 102 16.05 -7.88 2.55
N LEU A 103 15.65 -8.14 3.79
CA LEU A 103 15.58 -7.13 4.86
C LEU A 103 16.90 -6.92 5.61
N ASP A 104 17.92 -7.76 5.41
CA ASP A 104 19.18 -7.72 6.17
C ASP A 104 20.36 -7.08 5.44
N ALA A 105 20.13 -6.46 4.29
CA ALA A 105 21.18 -5.88 3.48
C ALA A 105 21.93 -4.71 4.17
N GLY A 106 21.40 -4.14 5.26
CA GLY A 106 21.99 -3.03 6.02
C GLY A 106 22.86 -3.42 7.22
N LYS A 107 22.95 -4.69 7.59
CA LYS A 107 23.81 -5.17 8.69
C LYS A 107 25.18 -5.63 8.18
N THR A 108 25.87 -4.80 7.42
CA THR A 108 27.26 -5.02 7.05
C THR A 108 28.22 -4.53 8.15
N GLY A 109 28.29 -5.23 9.26
CA GLY A 109 29.49 -5.29 10.08
C GLY A 109 30.35 -6.41 9.49
N ALA A 110 31.57 -6.10 9.07
CA ALA A 110 32.64 -6.94 8.57
C ALA A 110 32.64 -8.42 9.05
N ASP A 111 31.79 -9.24 8.47
CA ASP A 111 31.88 -10.67 8.63
C ASP A 111 31.81 -11.32 7.25
N PHE A 112 32.99 -11.59 6.67
CA PHE A 112 33.17 -12.30 5.39
C PHE A 112 32.79 -13.79 5.49
N GLY A 113 31.79 -14.12 6.30
CA GLY A 113 31.17 -15.42 6.33
C GLY A 113 29.94 -15.43 5.45
N PHE A 114 29.89 -16.29 4.42
CA PHE A 114 28.76 -16.55 3.53
C PHE A 114 27.51 -17.05 4.31
N LYS A 115 26.95 -16.24 5.21
CA LYS A 115 25.60 -16.45 5.70
C LYS A 115 24.65 -15.88 4.65
N LYS A 116 23.97 -16.75 3.89
CA LYS A 116 22.81 -16.36 3.09
C LYS A 116 21.87 -15.62 4.03
N ASN A 117 21.65 -14.34 3.76
CA ASN A 117 20.58 -13.58 4.41
C ASN A 117 19.26 -14.34 4.21
N PRO A 118 18.41 -14.48 5.22
CA PRO A 118 17.14 -15.17 5.05
C PRO A 118 16.30 -14.39 4.05
N GLU A 119 16.09 -14.98 2.89
CA GLU A 119 15.15 -14.46 1.90
C GLU A 119 13.76 -14.48 2.52
N ARG A 120 13.08 -13.33 2.56
CA ARG A 120 11.71 -13.25 3.01
C ARG A 120 10.78 -13.31 1.81
N TYR A 121 10.00 -14.35 1.75
CA TYR A 121 8.97 -14.50 0.73
C TYR A 121 7.72 -13.73 1.16
N LEU A 122 7.29 -12.82 0.31
CA LEU A 122 6.08 -12.01 0.48
C LEU A 122 5.03 -12.48 -0.50
N GLU A 123 3.81 -12.68 -0.03
CA GLU A 123 2.65 -12.98 -0.86
C GLU A 123 1.63 -11.85 -0.74
N PHE A 124 1.17 -11.34 -1.90
CA PHE A 124 0.21 -10.25 -2.00
C PHE A 124 -1.12 -10.76 -2.55
N PHE A 125 -2.18 -10.02 -2.27
CA PHE A 125 -3.55 -10.38 -2.60
C PHE A 125 -4.17 -9.29 -3.48
N GLU A 126 -5.23 -9.64 -4.21
CA GLU A 126 -5.99 -8.73 -5.07
C GLU A 126 -6.76 -7.69 -4.26
N PHE A 127 -7.11 -8.04 -3.03
CA PHE A 127 -7.71 -7.11 -2.07
C PHE A 127 -7.39 -7.49 -0.63
N ILE A 128 -7.46 -6.50 0.24
CA ILE A 128 -7.37 -6.65 1.69
C ILE A 128 -8.36 -5.71 2.38
N PHE A 129 -8.64 -5.99 3.64
CA PHE A 129 -9.41 -5.10 4.51
C PHE A 129 -8.50 -4.49 5.56
N LEU A 130 -8.70 -3.21 5.84
CA LEU A 130 -8.00 -2.47 6.88
C LEU A 130 -9.03 -1.72 7.74
N GLU A 131 -8.84 -1.74 9.06
CA GLU A 131 -9.65 -0.93 9.98
C GLU A 131 -8.91 0.38 10.30
N VAL A 132 -9.54 1.51 10.01
CA VAL A 132 -9.03 2.86 10.24
C VAL A 132 -10.13 3.69 10.90
N CYS A 133 -9.85 4.32 12.05
CA CYS A 133 -10.82 5.15 12.76
C CYS A 133 -12.18 4.45 12.96
N ARG A 134 -12.15 3.18 13.33
CA ARG A 134 -13.35 2.31 13.51
C ARG A 134 -14.18 2.11 12.24
N LYS A 135 -13.59 2.38 11.07
CA LYS A 135 -14.22 2.16 9.76
C LYS A 135 -13.44 1.11 9.00
N LYS A 136 -14.15 0.22 8.33
CA LYS A 136 -13.56 -0.81 7.48
C LYS A 136 -13.34 -0.25 6.08
N ILE A 137 -12.12 -0.36 5.59
CA ILE A 137 -11.69 0.03 4.26
C ILE A 137 -11.41 -1.21 3.43
N LEU A 138 -11.97 -1.29 2.23
CA LEU A 138 -11.55 -2.21 1.18
C LEU A 138 -10.41 -1.54 0.41
N LEU A 139 -9.25 -2.18 0.34
CA LEU A 139 -8.16 -1.80 -0.54
C LEU A 139 -8.02 -2.87 -1.63
N THR A 140 -8.05 -2.46 -2.90
CA THR A 140 -7.94 -3.34 -4.07
C THR A 140 -7.32 -2.58 -5.24
N HIS A 141 -6.87 -3.29 -6.28
CA HIS A 141 -6.50 -2.61 -7.53
C HIS A 141 -7.74 -2.26 -8.36
N GLY A 142 -8.77 -3.10 -8.37
CA GLY A 142 -10.03 -2.81 -9.01
C GLY A 142 -10.31 -3.58 -10.30
N HIS A 143 -9.30 -4.12 -10.99
CA HIS A 143 -9.49 -4.89 -12.23
C HIS A 143 -10.43 -6.09 -12.06
N GLU A 144 -10.38 -6.81 -10.93
CA GLU A 144 -11.29 -7.91 -10.59
C GLU A 144 -12.75 -7.46 -10.38
N PHE A 145 -12.94 -6.16 -10.18
CA PHE A 145 -14.26 -5.55 -10.00
C PHE A 145 -14.75 -4.81 -11.25
N TYR A 146 -14.03 -4.91 -12.36
CA TYR A 146 -14.37 -4.30 -13.65
C TYR A 146 -14.60 -2.78 -13.56
N VAL A 147 -13.80 -2.08 -12.73
CA VAL A 147 -13.96 -0.64 -12.46
C VAL A 147 -13.77 0.26 -13.69
N ASP A 148 -13.21 -0.26 -14.79
CA ASP A 148 -13.13 0.43 -16.09
C ASP A 148 -14.51 0.64 -16.74
N PHE A 149 -15.47 -0.22 -16.44
CA PHE A 149 -16.79 -0.24 -17.06
C PHE A 149 -17.87 0.32 -16.14
N GLU A 150 -17.83 -0.09 -14.86
CA GLU A 150 -18.82 0.31 -13.89
C GLU A 150 -18.31 0.22 -12.44
N LEU A 151 -18.94 0.96 -11.54
CA LEU A 151 -18.58 0.96 -10.12
C LEU A 151 -19.53 0.12 -9.24
N ASN A 152 -20.58 -0.46 -9.82
CA ASN A 152 -21.60 -1.19 -9.03
C ASN A 152 -21.04 -2.47 -8.43
N THR A 153 -20.13 -3.15 -9.14
CA THR A 153 -19.53 -4.40 -8.66
C THR A 153 -18.70 -4.17 -7.39
N ILE A 154 -17.79 -3.20 -7.40
CA ILE A 154 -16.98 -2.86 -6.22
C ILE A 154 -17.84 -2.30 -5.08
N LEU A 155 -18.84 -1.47 -5.41
CA LEU A 155 -19.78 -0.90 -4.43
C LEU A 155 -20.58 -1.98 -3.71
N ASN A 156 -21.13 -2.95 -4.45
CA ASN A 156 -21.90 -4.06 -3.90
C ASN A 156 -21.03 -4.97 -3.03
N PHE A 157 -19.79 -5.25 -3.47
CA PHE A 157 -18.84 -6.01 -2.68
C PHE A 157 -18.47 -5.29 -1.38
N ALA A 158 -18.14 -4.00 -1.45
CA ALA A 158 -17.83 -3.19 -0.27
C ALA A 158 -19.00 -3.18 0.73
N ARG A 159 -20.25 -3.07 0.23
CA ARG A 159 -21.45 -3.14 1.06
C ARG A 159 -21.62 -4.50 1.74
N GLN A 160 -21.47 -5.60 1.00
CA GLN A 160 -21.57 -6.95 1.55
C GLN A 160 -20.51 -7.24 2.62
N GLN A 161 -19.40 -6.53 2.56
CA GLN A 161 -18.29 -6.64 3.51
C GLN A 161 -18.33 -5.58 4.62
N ASP A 162 -19.41 -4.80 4.73
CA ASP A 162 -19.58 -3.71 5.73
C ASP A 162 -18.45 -2.65 5.66
N CYS A 163 -17.92 -2.39 4.47
CA CYS A 163 -16.91 -1.36 4.27
C CYS A 163 -17.54 0.02 4.15
N SER A 164 -16.92 1.02 4.77
CA SER A 164 -17.29 2.44 4.63
C SER A 164 -16.57 3.13 3.48
N VAL A 165 -15.43 2.58 3.06
CA VAL A 165 -14.58 3.13 1.98
C VAL A 165 -14.07 1.98 1.12
N ALA A 166 -14.01 2.18 -0.20
CA ALA A 166 -13.27 1.33 -1.12
C ALA A 166 -12.22 2.19 -1.85
N VAL A 167 -10.95 1.85 -1.65
CA VAL A 167 -9.80 2.47 -2.33
C VAL A 167 -9.37 1.55 -3.45
N PHE A 168 -9.23 2.10 -4.66
CA PHE A 168 -8.84 1.32 -5.84
C PHE A 168 -8.01 2.17 -6.82
N GLY A 169 -7.37 1.54 -7.82
CA GLY A 169 -6.56 2.15 -8.88
C GLY A 169 -7.07 1.80 -10.26
N HIS A 170 -6.20 1.24 -11.09
CA HIS A 170 -6.43 0.62 -12.39
C HIS A 170 -6.86 1.56 -13.53
N THR A 171 -7.85 2.41 -13.31
CA THR A 171 -8.36 3.31 -14.37
C THR A 171 -7.39 4.44 -14.71
N HIS A 172 -6.44 4.75 -13.82
CA HIS A 172 -5.55 5.91 -13.85
C HIS A 172 -6.28 7.26 -13.77
N VAL A 173 -7.59 7.25 -13.51
CA VAL A 173 -8.43 8.44 -13.39
C VAL A 173 -8.74 8.70 -11.92
N PRO A 174 -8.36 9.85 -11.35
CA PRO A 174 -8.68 10.15 -9.96
C PRO A 174 -10.19 10.30 -9.77
N LEU A 175 -10.71 9.71 -8.68
CA LEU A 175 -12.12 9.72 -8.35
C LEU A 175 -12.33 9.80 -6.84
N ILE A 176 -13.24 10.65 -6.42
CA ILE A 176 -13.88 10.59 -5.08
C ILE A 176 -15.38 10.66 -5.31
N LYS A 177 -16.08 9.57 -4.96
CA LYS A 177 -17.52 9.47 -5.14
C LYS A 177 -18.15 8.82 -3.94
N GLU A 178 -19.20 9.41 -3.41
CA GLU A 178 -20.06 8.76 -2.42
C GLU A 178 -21.24 8.08 -3.10
N ALA A 179 -21.49 6.85 -2.73
CA ALA A 179 -22.64 6.09 -3.18
C ALA A 179 -23.17 5.20 -2.06
N ASN A 180 -24.43 5.41 -1.67
CA ASN A 180 -25.12 4.64 -0.63
C ASN A 180 -24.35 4.58 0.72
N GLY A 181 -23.74 5.69 1.13
CA GLY A 181 -22.97 5.79 2.37
C GLY A 181 -21.56 5.19 2.31
N ILE A 182 -21.10 4.76 1.13
CA ILE A 182 -19.75 4.22 0.90
C ILE A 182 -18.98 5.19 0.01
N PHE A 183 -17.75 5.54 0.43
CA PHE A 183 -16.85 6.34 -0.38
C PHE A 183 -16.04 5.43 -1.31
N LEU A 184 -16.09 5.72 -2.60
CA LEU A 184 -15.24 5.14 -3.64
C LEU A 184 -14.13 6.13 -3.94
N VAL A 185 -12.87 5.71 -3.75
CA VAL A 185 -11.70 6.59 -3.88
C VAL A 185 -10.66 5.94 -4.78
N ASN A 186 -10.29 6.67 -5.84
CA ASN A 186 -9.18 6.30 -6.73
C ASN A 186 -8.18 7.47 -6.74
N PRO A 187 -6.90 7.26 -6.35
CA PRO A 187 -5.91 8.33 -6.39
C PRO A 187 -5.47 8.70 -7.82
N GLY A 188 -5.86 7.93 -8.82
CA GLY A 188 -5.31 7.99 -10.17
C GLY A 188 -3.94 7.31 -10.25
N SER A 189 -3.26 7.47 -11.37
CA SER A 189 -1.88 7.00 -11.55
C SER A 189 -0.89 8.14 -11.31
N VAL A 190 0.15 7.88 -10.52
CA VAL A 190 1.21 8.85 -10.25
C VAL A 190 2.23 8.97 -11.40
N SER A 191 2.25 8.00 -12.33
CA SER A 191 3.19 7.96 -13.46
C SER A 191 2.52 8.06 -14.83
N ARG A 192 1.27 7.61 -14.95
CA ARG A 192 0.51 7.54 -16.21
C ARG A 192 -0.91 8.08 -16.05
N PRO A 193 -1.08 9.33 -15.57
CA PRO A 193 -2.41 9.89 -15.31
C PRO A 193 -3.25 9.93 -16.59
N ARG A 194 -4.53 9.62 -16.45
CA ARG A 194 -5.54 9.78 -17.50
C ARG A 194 -6.55 10.83 -17.04
N MET A 195 -7.10 11.54 -18.03
CA MET A 195 -8.24 12.43 -17.79
C MET A 195 -9.53 11.63 -17.96
N GLY A 196 -10.47 11.83 -17.02
CA GLY A 196 -11.80 11.25 -17.07
C GLY A 196 -12.72 12.03 -18.00
#